data_2893c8ded0f23d4c8f38873835cde366
#
_entry.id   2893c8ded0f23d4c8f38873835cde366
#
_cell.length_a   1.000
_cell.length_b   1.000
_cell.length_c   1.000
_cell.angle_alpha   90.00
_cell.angle_beta   90.00
_cell.angle_gamma   90.00
#
_symmetry.space_group_name_H-M   'P 1'
#
loop_
_entity.id
_entity.type
_entity.pdbx_description
1 polymer ?
#
loop_
_entity_poly.entity_id
_entity_poly.type
_entity_poly.pdbx_seq_one_letter_code
_entity_poly.pdbx_strand_id
1 'polypeptide(L)'
;STLEQKNIARAQLLPQINGTASLTENYFNGSGVTAYYHQPIYGVTLQQTIFDWSKYSAFSKGKYAAQVGDLQLVNAKQQLLVTVAQAYFDVLYAQDTLLSIQKTKDALEKQMNQAKKSFEVGTVTIADVNDAQAGFDSSSAQEIQATNDLIYKKNIFQNLTGLDPNLIQGLNDNIQLDLPSPQNVKIWAKRAESGNFNIQIADKQLAMANQDVDIAISGHLPSVNLVGGYTYTDTAGIDSVSGPESQINNISNIAGTPISSYAVGSLGVQLNLPIYSGGGVSAQVGQAKAKYQAAQQQLVSVERTTDQNVQNTYWQVQNGVSIVKAQQTALKSAKSKLDSDQLGYQVGVRNSVDLVNSQKKY
;
A
#
# COMPACT_ATOMS: atom_id res chain seq x y z
N SER A 1 0.84 -9.12 -10.27
CA SER A 1 1.97 -9.39 -9.37
C SER A 1 3.23 -8.73 -9.94
N THR A 2 4.07 -8.19 -9.08
CA THR A 2 5.32 -7.47 -9.45
C THR A 2 6.36 -8.38 -10.10
N LEU A 3 6.37 -9.69 -9.80
CA LEU A 3 7.19 -10.69 -10.49
C LEU A 3 6.88 -10.74 -11.99
N GLU A 4 5.64 -10.55 -12.39
CA GLU A 4 5.24 -10.55 -13.79
C GLU A 4 5.77 -9.33 -14.57
N GLN A 5 6.02 -8.20 -13.92
CA GLN A 5 6.63 -7.04 -14.59
C GLN A 5 8.05 -7.35 -15.11
N LYS A 6 8.83 -8.15 -14.36
CA LYS A 6 10.12 -8.66 -14.84
C LYS A 6 9.95 -9.54 -16.07
N ASN A 7 8.95 -10.44 -16.06
CA ASN A 7 8.68 -11.34 -17.18
C ASN A 7 8.18 -10.58 -18.43
N ILE A 8 7.34 -9.57 -18.24
CA ILE A 8 6.89 -8.67 -19.33
C ILE A 8 8.09 -7.94 -19.95
N ALA A 9 8.97 -7.38 -19.13
CA ALA A 9 10.16 -6.70 -19.64
C ALA A 9 11.13 -7.68 -20.32
N ARG A 10 11.27 -8.91 -19.82
CA ARG A 10 12.04 -9.98 -20.46
C ARG A 10 11.45 -10.39 -21.81
N ALA A 11 10.13 -10.45 -21.92
CA ALA A 11 9.45 -10.84 -23.14
C ALA A 11 9.82 -9.93 -24.32
N GLN A 12 10.12 -8.65 -24.09
CA GLN A 12 10.55 -7.71 -25.13
C GLN A 12 11.95 -8.02 -25.70
N LEU A 13 12.73 -8.85 -25.01
CA LEU A 13 14.04 -9.33 -25.45
C LEU A 13 13.96 -10.69 -26.17
N LEU A 14 12.81 -11.34 -26.15
CA LEU A 14 12.57 -12.64 -26.78
C LEU A 14 11.98 -12.46 -28.19
N PRO A 15 12.05 -13.49 -29.06
CA PRO A 15 11.42 -13.44 -30.36
C PRO A 15 9.91 -13.12 -30.27
N GLN A 16 9.46 -12.16 -31.06
CA GLN A 16 8.06 -11.84 -31.22
C GLN A 16 7.60 -12.42 -32.59
N ILE A 17 6.60 -13.28 -32.53
CA ILE A 17 5.99 -13.88 -33.73
C ILE A 17 4.53 -13.44 -33.80
N ASN A 18 4.15 -12.79 -34.90
CA ASN A 18 2.80 -12.31 -35.09
C ASN A 18 2.22 -12.89 -36.40
N GLY A 19 0.98 -13.36 -36.29
CA GLY A 19 0.18 -13.74 -37.48
C GLY A 19 -0.73 -12.59 -37.87
N THR A 20 -0.85 -12.31 -39.14
CA THR A 20 -1.77 -11.32 -39.71
C THR A 20 -2.62 -11.94 -40.79
N ALA A 21 -3.89 -11.59 -40.85
CA ALA A 21 -4.80 -11.91 -41.94
C ALA A 21 -5.61 -10.65 -42.27
N SER A 22 -5.64 -10.28 -43.53
CA SER A 22 -6.44 -9.14 -43.96
C SER A 22 -7.14 -9.49 -45.29
N LEU A 23 -8.34 -8.96 -45.45
CA LEU A 23 -9.09 -8.98 -46.71
C LEU A 23 -9.34 -7.53 -47.10
N THR A 24 -8.84 -7.16 -48.27
CA THR A 24 -9.00 -5.82 -48.81
C THR A 24 -9.80 -5.87 -50.09
N GLU A 25 -10.85 -5.07 -50.18
CA GLU A 25 -11.55 -4.81 -51.47
C GLU A 25 -10.88 -3.62 -52.14
N ASN A 26 -10.43 -3.83 -53.36
CA ASN A 26 -9.75 -2.81 -54.15
C ASN A 26 -10.63 -2.38 -55.31
N TYR A 27 -10.67 -1.08 -55.51
CA TYR A 27 -11.26 -0.44 -56.67
C TYR A 27 -10.17 0.29 -57.45
N PHE A 28 -9.98 -0.10 -58.68
CA PHE A 28 -9.05 0.55 -59.62
C PHE A 28 -9.84 1.23 -60.73
N ASN A 29 -9.53 2.48 -61.01
CA ASN A 29 -10.05 3.19 -62.15
C ASN A 29 -8.91 4.00 -62.79
N GLY A 30 -8.47 3.58 -63.94
CA GLY A 30 -7.38 4.25 -64.65
C GLY A 30 -7.17 3.71 -66.04
N SER A 31 -6.63 4.52 -66.95
CA SER A 31 -6.33 4.16 -68.33
C SER A 31 -7.52 3.55 -69.07
N GLY A 32 -8.76 3.98 -68.74
CA GLY A 32 -9.96 3.47 -69.44
C GLY A 32 -10.44 2.09 -68.92
N VAL A 33 -9.83 1.54 -67.90
CA VAL A 33 -10.20 0.27 -67.27
C VAL A 33 -10.67 0.50 -65.86
N THR A 34 -11.77 -0.15 -65.51
CA THR A 34 -12.27 -0.21 -64.11
C THR A 34 -12.23 -1.66 -63.65
N ALA A 35 -11.63 -1.93 -62.47
CA ALA A 35 -11.54 -3.27 -61.92
C ALA A 35 -11.90 -3.25 -60.43
N TYR A 36 -12.64 -4.27 -59.99
CA TYR A 36 -12.92 -4.59 -58.59
C TYR A 36 -12.30 -5.95 -58.27
N TYR A 37 -11.54 -6.04 -57.18
CA TYR A 37 -10.94 -7.30 -56.79
C TYR A 37 -10.74 -7.41 -55.29
N HIS A 38 -10.92 -8.62 -54.77
CA HIS A 38 -10.62 -8.97 -53.39
C HIS A 38 -9.17 -9.43 -53.29
N GLN A 39 -8.50 -8.99 -52.20
CA GLN A 39 -7.12 -9.35 -51.97
C GLN A 39 -6.97 -9.85 -50.53
N PRO A 40 -7.13 -11.14 -50.25
CA PRO A 40 -6.74 -11.75 -49.00
C PRO A 40 -5.22 -11.82 -48.88
N ILE A 41 -4.71 -11.40 -47.71
CA ILE A 41 -3.29 -11.45 -47.38
C ILE A 41 -3.14 -12.17 -46.04
N TYR A 42 -2.31 -13.19 -46.01
CA TYR A 42 -1.95 -13.93 -44.80
C TYR A 42 -0.45 -13.77 -44.57
N GLY A 43 -0.08 -13.45 -43.35
CA GLY A 43 1.33 -13.23 -43.04
C GLY A 43 1.72 -13.73 -41.66
N VAL A 44 2.99 -14.14 -41.54
CA VAL A 44 3.65 -14.37 -40.26
C VAL A 44 4.90 -13.52 -40.24
N THR A 45 5.06 -12.75 -39.19
CA THR A 45 6.24 -11.90 -39.00
C THR A 45 6.99 -12.32 -37.75
N LEU A 46 8.31 -12.32 -37.81
CA LEU A 46 9.26 -12.55 -36.72
C LEU A 46 10.05 -11.27 -36.48
N GLN A 47 10.11 -10.85 -35.25
CA GLN A 47 11.01 -9.78 -34.84
C GLN A 47 11.76 -10.23 -33.58
N GLN A 48 13.09 -10.21 -33.65
CA GLN A 48 13.97 -10.51 -32.52
C GLN A 48 14.94 -9.36 -32.30
N THR A 49 14.92 -8.79 -31.11
CA THR A 49 15.92 -7.78 -30.72
C THR A 49 17.28 -8.45 -30.55
N ILE A 50 18.30 -8.01 -31.27
CA ILE A 50 19.69 -8.41 -31.13
C ILE A 50 20.39 -7.44 -30.19
N PHE A 51 20.24 -6.14 -30.45
CA PHE A 51 20.77 -5.07 -29.61
C PHE A 51 19.79 -3.90 -29.53
N ASP A 52 19.39 -3.57 -28.31
CA ASP A 52 18.56 -2.39 -28.01
C ASP A 52 18.79 -2.04 -26.53
N TRP A 53 19.56 -0.99 -26.29
CA TRP A 53 19.91 -0.58 -24.92
C TRP A 53 18.70 -0.20 -24.09
N SER A 54 17.67 0.39 -24.72
CA SER A 54 16.40 0.70 -24.05
C SER A 54 15.74 -0.55 -23.46
N LYS A 55 15.65 -1.63 -24.23
CA LYS A 55 15.03 -2.89 -23.81
C LYS A 55 15.84 -3.59 -22.70
N TYR A 56 17.19 -3.55 -22.79
CA TYR A 56 18.04 -4.09 -21.72
C TYR A 56 17.90 -3.30 -20.43
N SER A 57 17.87 -1.96 -20.51
CA SER A 57 17.66 -1.10 -19.35
C SER A 57 16.24 -1.26 -18.78
N ALA A 58 15.23 -1.39 -19.64
CA ALA A 58 13.85 -1.70 -19.24
C ALA A 58 13.74 -3.05 -18.50
N PHE A 59 14.46 -4.08 -18.97
CA PHE A 59 14.54 -5.35 -18.24
C PHE A 59 15.21 -5.22 -16.86
N SER A 60 16.30 -4.44 -16.77
CA SER A 60 16.95 -4.15 -15.49
C SER A 60 16.04 -3.38 -14.55
N LYS A 61 15.32 -2.37 -15.06
CA LYS A 61 14.25 -1.68 -14.31
C LYS A 61 13.17 -2.63 -13.82
N GLY A 62 12.73 -3.58 -14.66
CA GLY A 62 11.76 -4.62 -14.30
C GLY A 62 12.23 -5.52 -13.16
N LYS A 63 13.54 -5.82 -13.08
CA LYS A 63 14.11 -6.55 -11.93
C LYS A 63 14.02 -5.75 -10.63
N TYR A 64 14.34 -4.45 -10.65
CA TYR A 64 14.19 -3.60 -9.48
C TYR A 64 12.72 -3.42 -9.09
N ALA A 65 11.82 -3.29 -10.06
CA ALA A 65 10.38 -3.22 -9.80
C ALA A 65 9.85 -4.48 -9.09
N ALA A 66 10.34 -5.67 -9.47
CA ALA A 66 10.01 -6.92 -8.78
C ALA A 66 10.51 -6.90 -7.34
N GLN A 67 11.76 -6.47 -7.10
CA GLN A 67 12.32 -6.34 -5.75
C GLN A 67 11.53 -5.35 -4.88
N VAL A 68 11.10 -4.21 -5.45
CA VAL A 68 10.20 -3.26 -4.75
C VAL A 68 8.92 -3.96 -4.30
N GLY A 69 8.31 -4.76 -5.16
CA GLY A 69 7.09 -5.48 -4.81
C GLY A 69 7.27 -6.52 -3.72
N ASP A 70 8.39 -7.24 -3.73
CA ASP A 70 8.71 -8.20 -2.67
C ASP A 70 8.91 -7.48 -1.32
N LEU A 71 9.66 -6.37 -1.32
CA LEU A 71 9.85 -5.54 -0.14
C LEU A 71 8.55 -4.93 0.38
N GLN A 72 7.68 -4.46 -0.52
CA GLN A 72 6.35 -3.96 -0.16
C GLN A 72 5.48 -5.03 0.49
N LEU A 73 5.52 -6.27 0.00
CA LEU A 73 4.80 -7.40 0.60
C LEU A 73 5.29 -7.67 2.03
N VAL A 74 6.61 -7.72 2.25
CA VAL A 74 7.19 -7.94 3.58
C VAL A 74 6.84 -6.77 4.52
N ASN A 75 6.96 -5.53 4.05
CA ASN A 75 6.57 -4.34 4.81
C ASN A 75 5.09 -4.35 5.20
N ALA A 76 4.20 -4.71 4.26
CA ALA A 76 2.76 -4.83 4.53
C ALA A 76 2.45 -5.93 5.57
N LYS A 77 3.15 -7.07 5.52
CA LYS A 77 3.02 -8.12 6.54
C LYS A 77 3.46 -7.62 7.92
N GLN A 78 4.58 -6.90 8.00
CA GLN A 78 5.06 -6.32 9.25
C GLN A 78 4.06 -5.29 9.79
N GLN A 79 3.54 -4.41 8.94
CA GLN A 79 2.53 -3.43 9.33
C GLN A 79 1.24 -4.09 9.82
N LEU A 80 0.81 -5.18 9.18
CA LEU A 80 -0.35 -5.95 9.61
C LEU A 80 -0.15 -6.51 11.03
N LEU A 81 1.03 -7.06 11.33
CA LEU A 81 1.33 -7.57 12.69
C LEU A 81 1.21 -6.47 13.74
N VAL A 82 1.74 -5.27 13.45
CA VAL A 82 1.63 -4.12 14.37
C VAL A 82 0.16 -3.71 14.54
N THR A 83 -0.60 -3.65 13.43
CA THR A 83 -2.02 -3.27 13.47
C THR A 83 -2.86 -4.29 14.25
N VAL A 84 -2.60 -5.58 14.08
CA VAL A 84 -3.27 -6.66 14.83
C VAL A 84 -2.93 -6.57 16.33
N ALA A 85 -1.65 -6.35 16.67
CA ALA A 85 -1.23 -6.16 18.06
C ALA A 85 -1.92 -4.95 18.69
N GLN A 86 -2.00 -3.82 17.98
CA GLN A 86 -2.69 -2.63 18.45
C GLN A 86 -4.19 -2.92 18.68
N ALA A 87 -4.86 -3.57 17.74
CA ALA A 87 -6.28 -3.91 17.88
C ALA A 87 -6.54 -4.87 19.05
N TYR A 88 -5.61 -5.81 19.30
CA TYR A 88 -5.66 -6.69 20.46
C TYR A 88 -5.59 -5.90 21.78
N PHE A 89 -4.60 -5.01 21.92
CA PHE A 89 -4.46 -4.19 23.11
C PHE A 89 -5.62 -3.19 23.28
N ASP A 90 -6.16 -2.65 22.19
CA ASP A 90 -7.33 -1.78 22.22
C ASP A 90 -8.56 -2.50 22.79
N VAL A 91 -8.78 -3.77 22.44
CA VAL A 91 -9.87 -4.59 23.02
C VAL A 91 -9.65 -4.79 24.52
N LEU A 92 -8.43 -5.17 24.94
CA LEU A 92 -8.12 -5.37 26.37
C LEU A 92 -8.31 -4.07 27.16
N TYR A 93 -7.83 -2.95 26.65
CA TYR A 93 -8.00 -1.65 27.28
C TYR A 93 -9.48 -1.27 27.42
N ALA A 94 -10.30 -1.52 26.40
CA ALA A 94 -11.74 -1.26 26.45
C ALA A 94 -12.46 -2.19 27.46
N GLN A 95 -12.02 -3.46 27.59
CA GLN A 95 -12.55 -4.38 28.61
C GLN A 95 -12.24 -3.90 30.03
N ASP A 96 -10.99 -3.52 30.29
CA ASP A 96 -10.57 -3.05 31.60
C ASP A 96 -11.26 -1.71 31.96
N THR A 97 -11.41 -0.84 30.97
CA THR A 97 -12.14 0.43 31.12
C THR A 97 -13.61 0.19 31.50
N LEU A 98 -14.30 -0.71 30.80
CA LEU A 98 -15.69 -1.07 31.14
C LEU A 98 -15.78 -1.66 32.55
N LEU A 99 -14.88 -2.59 32.90
CA LEU A 99 -14.85 -3.20 34.24
C LEU A 99 -14.64 -2.14 35.34
N SER A 100 -13.74 -1.17 35.13
CA SER A 100 -13.49 -0.07 36.06
C SER A 100 -14.72 0.80 36.24
N ILE A 101 -15.40 1.18 35.16
CA ILE A 101 -16.62 1.98 35.19
C ILE A 101 -17.76 1.23 35.92
N GLN A 102 -17.92 -0.08 35.66
CA GLN A 102 -18.91 -0.91 36.35
C GLN A 102 -18.66 -0.94 37.86
N LYS A 103 -17.43 -1.13 38.32
CA LYS A 103 -17.06 -1.08 39.74
C LYS A 103 -17.35 0.30 40.36
N THR A 104 -17.06 1.37 39.61
CA THR A 104 -17.33 2.74 40.05
C THR A 104 -18.85 2.98 40.19
N LYS A 105 -19.63 2.53 39.21
CA LYS A 105 -21.10 2.61 39.23
C LYS A 105 -21.69 1.86 40.44
N ASP A 106 -21.23 0.62 40.67
CA ASP A 106 -21.67 -0.17 41.84
C ASP A 106 -21.37 0.53 43.17
N ALA A 107 -20.21 1.20 43.29
CA ALA A 107 -19.87 1.99 44.48
C ALA A 107 -20.77 3.21 44.62
N LEU A 108 -21.03 3.94 43.51
CA LEU A 108 -21.93 5.10 43.51
C LEU A 108 -23.39 4.72 43.78
N GLU A 109 -23.86 3.57 43.33
CA GLU A 109 -25.20 3.03 43.63
C GLU A 109 -25.35 2.77 45.13
N LYS A 110 -24.39 2.12 45.77
CA LYS A 110 -24.38 1.89 47.22
C LYS A 110 -24.42 3.21 47.98
N GLN A 111 -23.63 4.19 47.55
CA GLN A 111 -23.59 5.52 48.17
C GLN A 111 -24.91 6.26 47.99
N MET A 112 -25.50 6.24 46.79
CA MET A 112 -26.84 6.83 46.55
C MET A 112 -27.90 6.22 47.47
N ASN A 113 -27.91 4.89 47.58
CA ASN A 113 -28.85 4.19 48.46
C ASN A 113 -28.61 4.51 49.93
N GLN A 114 -27.35 4.70 50.38
CA GLN A 114 -27.03 5.15 51.72
C GLN A 114 -27.48 6.59 51.96
N ALA A 115 -27.24 7.51 51.02
CA ALA A 115 -27.69 8.91 51.15
C ALA A 115 -29.21 8.99 51.25
N LYS A 116 -29.98 8.22 50.46
CA LYS A 116 -31.43 8.15 50.56
C LYS A 116 -31.90 7.70 51.94
N LYS A 117 -31.33 6.62 52.50
CA LYS A 117 -31.63 6.14 53.87
C LYS A 117 -31.25 7.15 54.95
N SER A 118 -30.10 7.82 54.81
CA SER A 118 -29.65 8.84 55.76
C SER A 118 -30.53 10.08 55.72
N PHE A 119 -31.09 10.45 54.58
CA PHE A 119 -32.05 11.52 54.43
C PHE A 119 -33.40 11.17 55.11
N GLU A 120 -33.89 9.92 54.96
CA GLU A 120 -35.11 9.44 55.64
C GLU A 120 -35.04 9.55 57.14
N VAL A 121 -33.85 9.37 57.75
CA VAL A 121 -33.61 9.52 59.16
C VAL A 121 -33.13 10.93 59.59
N GLY A 122 -33.07 11.88 58.64
CA GLY A 122 -32.76 13.29 58.87
C GLY A 122 -31.29 13.62 59.13
N THR A 123 -30.32 12.75 58.76
CA THR A 123 -28.88 12.95 59.01
C THR A 123 -28.12 13.61 57.85
N VAL A 124 -28.73 13.70 56.66
CA VAL A 124 -28.16 14.37 55.49
C VAL A 124 -29.20 15.24 54.81
N THR A 125 -28.77 16.14 53.91
CA THR A 125 -29.66 17.05 53.19
C THR A 125 -30.19 16.43 51.91
N ILE A 126 -31.26 16.97 51.32
CA ILE A 126 -31.76 16.57 50.02
C ILE A 126 -30.73 16.85 48.91
N ALA A 127 -29.87 17.87 49.07
CA ALA A 127 -28.77 18.16 48.19
C ALA A 127 -27.77 17.00 48.09
N ASP A 128 -27.42 16.38 49.24
CA ASP A 128 -26.52 15.22 49.27
C ASP A 128 -27.11 14.02 48.55
N VAL A 129 -28.45 13.82 48.62
CA VAL A 129 -29.14 12.77 47.85
C VAL A 129 -29.10 13.03 46.33
N ASN A 130 -29.34 14.29 45.95
CA ASN A 130 -29.31 14.69 44.53
C ASN A 130 -27.90 14.59 43.95
N ASP A 131 -26.85 14.94 44.70
CA ASP A 131 -25.45 14.80 44.28
C ASP A 131 -25.08 13.31 44.08
N ALA A 132 -25.48 12.45 45.01
CA ALA A 132 -25.23 11.02 44.89
C ALA A 132 -26.01 10.40 43.72
N GLN A 133 -27.26 10.83 43.47
CA GLN A 133 -28.05 10.41 42.29
C GLN A 133 -27.38 10.85 40.98
N ALA A 134 -26.96 12.12 40.89
CA ALA A 134 -26.26 12.64 39.73
C ALA A 134 -24.96 11.88 39.43
N GLY A 135 -24.22 11.50 40.49
CA GLY A 135 -23.01 10.67 40.36
C GLY A 135 -23.31 9.29 39.74
N PHE A 136 -24.35 8.61 40.23
CA PHE A 136 -24.80 7.32 39.72
C PHE A 136 -25.28 7.42 38.25
N ASP A 137 -26.11 8.42 37.93
CA ASP A 137 -26.64 8.62 36.56
C ASP A 137 -25.51 8.93 35.58
N SER A 138 -24.53 9.75 35.98
CA SER A 138 -23.34 10.02 35.16
C SER A 138 -22.51 8.76 34.90
N SER A 139 -22.31 7.91 35.90
CA SER A 139 -21.55 6.66 35.75
C SER A 139 -22.32 5.65 34.88
N SER A 140 -23.66 5.63 34.98
CA SER A 140 -24.51 4.81 34.11
C SER A 140 -24.40 5.21 32.65
N ALA A 141 -24.34 6.50 32.33
CA ALA A 141 -24.12 7.00 30.98
C ALA A 141 -22.71 6.62 30.47
N GLN A 142 -21.66 6.69 31.33
CA GLN A 142 -20.32 6.27 30.99
C GLN A 142 -20.22 4.75 30.70
N GLU A 143 -20.94 3.92 31.46
CA GLU A 143 -20.99 2.47 31.20
C GLU A 143 -21.59 2.16 29.82
N ILE A 144 -22.65 2.85 29.41
CA ILE A 144 -23.22 2.68 28.06
C ILE A 144 -22.21 3.04 26.97
N GLN A 145 -21.48 4.16 27.18
CA GLN A 145 -20.43 4.57 26.22
C GLN A 145 -19.29 3.55 26.15
N ALA A 146 -18.78 3.08 27.30
CA ALA A 146 -17.71 2.09 27.35
C ALA A 146 -18.13 0.73 26.76
N THR A 147 -19.40 0.33 26.97
CA THR A 147 -19.96 -0.88 26.34
C THR A 147 -19.96 -0.77 24.81
N ASN A 148 -20.40 0.37 24.29
CA ASN A 148 -20.40 0.62 22.85
C ASN A 148 -18.97 0.67 22.28
N ASP A 149 -18.01 1.29 23.00
CA ASP A 149 -16.61 1.31 22.58
C ASP A 149 -16.01 -0.10 22.54
N LEU A 150 -16.25 -0.92 23.55
CA LEU A 150 -15.82 -2.32 23.58
C LEU A 150 -16.38 -3.13 22.40
N ILE A 151 -17.66 -2.97 22.08
CA ILE A 151 -18.28 -3.62 20.92
C ILE A 151 -17.59 -3.16 19.63
N TYR A 152 -17.31 -1.87 19.49
CA TYR A 152 -16.64 -1.29 18.33
C TYR A 152 -15.21 -1.84 18.17
N LYS A 153 -14.40 -1.87 19.27
CA LYS A 153 -13.05 -2.44 19.24
C LYS A 153 -13.03 -3.93 18.91
N LYS A 154 -13.99 -4.70 19.46
CA LYS A 154 -14.18 -6.12 19.14
C LYS A 154 -14.47 -6.33 17.64
N ASN A 155 -15.34 -5.50 17.06
CA ASN A 155 -15.65 -5.57 15.63
C ASN A 155 -14.44 -5.24 14.75
N ILE A 156 -13.62 -4.24 15.12
CA ILE A 156 -12.36 -3.93 14.41
C ILE A 156 -11.43 -5.13 14.44
N PHE A 157 -11.22 -5.73 15.61
CA PHE A 157 -10.36 -6.91 15.75
C PHE A 157 -10.84 -8.08 14.92
N GLN A 158 -12.14 -8.38 14.97
CA GLN A 158 -12.75 -9.46 14.18
C GLN A 158 -12.63 -9.21 12.68
N ASN A 159 -12.90 -8.00 12.21
CA ASN A 159 -12.76 -7.65 10.79
C ASN A 159 -11.31 -7.76 10.29
N LEU A 160 -10.34 -7.45 11.16
CA LEU A 160 -8.93 -7.51 10.81
C LEU A 160 -8.36 -8.92 10.81
N THR A 161 -8.80 -9.77 11.75
CA THR A 161 -8.22 -11.10 11.99
C THR A 161 -9.08 -12.27 11.52
N GLY A 162 -10.40 -12.06 11.40
CA GLY A 162 -11.38 -13.12 11.20
C GLY A 162 -11.63 -13.99 12.45
N LEU A 163 -10.99 -13.69 13.60
CA LEU A 163 -11.11 -14.45 14.84
C LEU A 163 -12.26 -13.94 15.70
N ASP A 164 -12.83 -14.83 16.54
CA ASP A 164 -13.81 -14.43 17.54
C ASP A 164 -13.15 -13.60 18.64
N PRO A 165 -13.52 -12.32 18.82
CA PRO A 165 -12.93 -11.44 19.84
C PRO A 165 -13.26 -11.86 21.28
N ASN A 166 -14.20 -12.78 21.50
CA ASN A 166 -14.51 -13.29 22.84
C ASN A 166 -13.49 -14.32 23.33
N LEU A 167 -12.64 -14.85 22.43
CA LEU A 167 -11.55 -15.77 22.76
C LEU A 167 -10.25 -15.05 23.13
N ILE A 168 -10.24 -13.72 23.13
CA ILE A 168 -9.06 -12.94 23.53
C ILE A 168 -8.76 -13.18 25.01
N GLN A 169 -7.54 -13.64 25.27
CA GLN A 169 -7.04 -13.81 26.65
C GLN A 169 -6.48 -12.49 27.16
N GLY A 170 -6.69 -12.19 28.45
CA GLY A 170 -6.08 -11.05 29.12
C GLY A 170 -4.57 -11.15 29.22
N LEU A 171 -3.94 -10.04 29.57
CA LEU A 171 -2.50 -9.99 29.84
C LEU A 171 -2.19 -10.73 31.16
N ASN A 172 -0.99 -11.30 31.23
CA ASN A 172 -0.50 -11.90 32.47
C ASN A 172 -0.16 -10.77 33.47
N ASP A 173 -0.57 -10.91 34.71
CA ASP A 173 -0.35 -9.89 35.76
C ASP A 173 1.14 -9.61 36.06
N ASN A 174 2.04 -10.53 35.69
CA ASN A 174 3.48 -10.45 35.97
C ASN A 174 4.32 -10.18 34.71
N ILE A 175 3.88 -9.30 33.82
CA ILE A 175 4.67 -8.93 32.66
C ILE A 175 5.89 -8.12 33.10
N GLN A 176 7.09 -8.64 32.81
CA GLN A 176 8.32 -7.86 32.96
C GLN A 176 8.44 -6.86 31.81
N LEU A 177 8.52 -5.59 32.16
CA LEU A 177 8.71 -4.51 31.18
C LEU A 177 10.21 -4.25 31.05
N ASP A 178 10.82 -4.90 30.04
CA ASP A 178 12.24 -4.74 29.76
C ASP A 178 12.51 -3.47 28.94
N LEU A 179 13.61 -2.80 29.25
CA LEU A 179 14.09 -1.69 28.45
C LEU A 179 14.72 -2.20 27.15
N PRO A 180 14.71 -1.40 26.05
CA PRO A 180 15.32 -1.78 24.80
C PRO A 180 16.81 -2.12 24.98
N SER A 181 17.27 -3.28 24.52
CA SER A 181 18.66 -3.68 24.57
C SER A 181 19.24 -3.74 23.14
N PRO A 182 20.34 -3.02 22.87
CA PRO A 182 21.14 -2.15 23.72
C PRO A 182 20.44 -0.82 24.05
N GLN A 183 20.75 -0.25 25.24
CA GLN A 183 20.22 1.03 25.69
C GLN A 183 20.92 2.22 25.02
N ASN A 184 20.96 2.23 23.70
CA ASN A 184 21.59 3.27 22.89
C ASN A 184 20.81 3.49 21.59
N VAL A 185 20.14 4.63 21.51
CA VAL A 185 19.31 5.01 20.36
C VAL A 185 20.10 5.04 19.05
N LYS A 186 21.39 5.44 19.06
CA LYS A 186 22.23 5.50 17.85
C LYS A 186 22.46 4.12 17.24
N ILE A 187 22.53 3.06 18.06
CA ILE A 187 22.69 1.69 17.55
C ILE A 187 21.41 1.25 16.85
N TRP A 188 20.25 1.61 17.39
CA TRP A 188 18.96 1.32 16.76
C TRP A 188 18.77 2.08 15.45
N ALA A 189 19.14 3.37 15.41
CA ALA A 189 19.12 4.18 14.20
C ALA A 189 20.02 3.56 13.10
N LYS A 190 21.24 3.18 13.44
CA LYS A 190 22.15 2.52 12.49
C LYS A 190 21.63 1.16 12.00
N ARG A 191 20.98 0.38 12.85
CA ARG A 191 20.33 -0.88 12.40
C ARG A 191 19.18 -0.61 11.43
N ALA A 192 18.44 0.49 11.63
CA ALA A 192 17.35 0.86 10.76
C ALA A 192 17.81 1.30 9.37
N GLU A 193 19.00 1.94 9.22
CA GLU A 193 19.55 2.33 7.93
C GLU A 193 19.64 1.14 6.94
N SER A 194 20.00 -0.04 7.42
CA SER A 194 20.12 -1.24 6.57
C SER A 194 18.90 -2.15 6.62
N GLY A 195 18.13 -2.13 7.72
CA GLY A 195 17.06 -3.07 7.99
C GLY A 195 15.65 -2.55 7.65
N ASN A 196 15.47 -1.25 7.47
CA ASN A 196 14.14 -0.69 7.24
C ASN A 196 13.68 -0.89 5.80
N PHE A 197 12.51 -1.49 5.61
CA PHE A 197 11.97 -1.79 4.28
C PHE A 197 11.63 -0.54 3.47
N ASN A 198 11.24 0.57 4.09
CA ASN A 198 10.94 1.81 3.37
C ASN A 198 12.23 2.42 2.77
N ILE A 199 13.36 2.34 3.47
CA ILE A 199 14.68 2.76 2.93
C ILE A 199 15.08 1.86 1.76
N GLN A 200 14.94 0.53 1.92
CA GLN A 200 15.26 -0.41 0.85
C GLN A 200 14.37 -0.22 -0.39
N ILE A 201 13.09 0.07 -0.20
CA ILE A 201 12.15 0.40 -1.29
C ILE A 201 12.61 1.67 -2.01
N ALA A 202 12.92 2.74 -1.27
CA ALA A 202 13.40 4.00 -1.84
C ALA A 202 14.74 3.83 -2.60
N ASP A 203 15.66 2.99 -2.10
CA ASP A 203 16.90 2.64 -2.79
C ASP A 203 16.63 1.95 -4.14
N LYS A 204 15.71 0.98 -4.18
CA LYS A 204 15.33 0.32 -5.43
C LYS A 204 14.59 1.25 -6.40
N GLN A 205 13.78 2.17 -5.88
CA GLN A 205 13.15 3.22 -6.69
C GLN A 205 14.19 4.18 -7.29
N LEU A 206 15.22 4.53 -6.55
CA LEU A 206 16.38 5.29 -7.06
C LEU A 206 17.09 4.52 -8.17
N ALA A 207 17.34 3.21 -7.98
CA ALA A 207 17.92 2.36 -9.01
C ALA A 207 17.03 2.28 -10.26
N MET A 208 15.71 2.25 -10.11
CA MET A 208 14.78 2.31 -11.24
C MET A 208 14.86 3.65 -12.00
N ALA A 209 14.94 4.77 -11.27
CA ALA A 209 15.10 6.09 -11.88
C ALA A 209 16.43 6.24 -12.63
N ASN A 210 17.50 5.58 -12.16
CA ASN A 210 18.76 5.49 -12.90
C ASN A 210 18.60 4.72 -14.23
N GLN A 211 17.84 3.61 -14.22
CA GLN A 211 17.54 2.89 -15.47
C GLN A 211 16.69 3.73 -16.43
N ASP A 212 15.83 4.63 -15.93
CA ASP A 212 15.10 5.57 -16.78
C ASP A 212 16.03 6.58 -17.47
N VAL A 213 17.14 6.96 -16.83
CA VAL A 213 18.19 7.76 -17.49
C VAL A 213 18.86 6.96 -18.61
N ASP A 214 19.18 5.69 -18.37
CA ASP A 214 19.78 4.80 -19.39
C ASP A 214 18.84 4.58 -20.57
N ILE A 215 17.54 4.39 -20.31
CA ILE A 215 16.47 4.30 -21.32
C ILE A 215 16.42 5.59 -22.16
N ALA A 216 16.49 6.76 -21.52
CA ALA A 216 16.48 8.02 -22.25
C ALA A 216 17.74 8.22 -23.09
N ILE A 217 18.92 7.86 -22.56
CA ILE A 217 20.21 7.91 -23.29
C ILE A 217 20.19 6.98 -24.50
N SER A 218 19.49 5.84 -24.43
CA SER A 218 19.39 4.88 -25.52
C SER A 218 18.76 5.46 -26.78
N GLY A 219 18.01 6.56 -26.69
CA GLY A 219 17.50 7.31 -27.84
C GLY A 219 18.61 7.92 -28.73
N HIS A 220 19.86 7.95 -28.27
CA HIS A 220 21.05 8.32 -29.07
C HIS A 220 21.80 7.09 -29.60
N LEU A 221 21.47 5.88 -29.18
CA LEU A 221 22.19 4.66 -29.54
C LEU A 221 21.51 3.92 -30.68
N PRO A 222 22.27 3.14 -31.46
CA PRO A 222 21.68 2.28 -32.48
C PRO A 222 20.88 1.14 -31.86
N SER A 223 19.89 0.65 -32.62
CA SER A 223 19.23 -0.63 -32.32
C SER A 223 19.36 -1.59 -33.52
N VAL A 224 19.49 -2.86 -33.20
CA VAL A 224 19.65 -3.94 -34.19
C VAL A 224 18.60 -5.01 -33.94
N ASN A 225 17.80 -5.31 -34.96
CA ASN A 225 16.77 -6.33 -34.90
C ASN A 225 16.97 -7.34 -36.03
N LEU A 226 16.78 -8.61 -35.75
CA LEU A 226 16.53 -9.64 -36.77
C LEU A 226 15.03 -9.56 -37.08
N VAL A 227 14.73 -9.40 -38.36
CA VAL A 227 13.36 -9.35 -38.89
C VAL A 227 13.16 -10.43 -39.91
N GLY A 228 12.05 -11.12 -39.84
CA GLY A 228 11.66 -12.13 -40.82
C GLY A 228 10.18 -12.04 -41.13
N GLY A 229 9.80 -12.42 -42.31
CA GLY A 229 8.39 -12.45 -42.69
C GLY A 229 8.13 -13.49 -43.77
N TYR A 230 6.96 -14.07 -43.72
CA TYR A 230 6.38 -14.85 -44.78
C TYR A 230 4.97 -14.34 -45.02
N THR A 231 4.72 -13.85 -46.24
CA THR A 231 3.43 -13.29 -46.61
C THR A 231 2.93 -13.99 -47.85
N TYR A 232 1.70 -14.50 -47.78
CA TYR A 232 0.97 -15.02 -48.91
C TYR A 232 -0.13 -14.03 -49.30
N THR A 233 -0.13 -13.62 -50.55
CA THR A 233 -1.11 -12.72 -51.14
C THR A 233 -1.86 -13.48 -52.23
N ASP A 234 -3.17 -13.52 -52.12
CA ASP A 234 -4.04 -14.08 -53.11
C ASP A 234 -4.73 -12.93 -53.87
N THR A 235 -4.64 -12.95 -55.17
CA THR A 235 -5.27 -11.98 -56.08
C THR A 235 -6.31 -12.63 -57.00
N ALA A 236 -6.78 -13.83 -56.65
CA ALA A 236 -7.65 -14.67 -57.49
C ALA A 236 -9.10 -14.15 -57.67
N GLY A 237 -9.45 -13.02 -57.07
CA GLY A 237 -10.82 -12.51 -57.08
C GLY A 237 -10.98 -11.22 -57.88
N ILE A 238 -10.76 -11.20 -59.19
CA ILE A 238 -11.26 -10.08 -60.04
C ILE A 238 -12.75 -10.29 -60.26
N ASP A 239 -13.57 -9.54 -59.50
CA ASP A 239 -15.03 -9.70 -59.54
C ASP A 239 -15.65 -9.05 -60.76
N SER A 240 -15.10 -7.97 -61.25
CA SER A 240 -15.54 -7.32 -62.48
C SER A 240 -14.45 -6.46 -63.11
N VAL A 241 -14.36 -6.51 -64.43
CA VAL A 241 -13.50 -5.64 -65.22
C VAL A 241 -14.34 -5.08 -66.37
N SER A 242 -14.26 -3.78 -66.57
CA SER A 242 -14.90 -3.12 -67.68
C SER A 242 -13.93 -2.16 -68.35
N GLY A 243 -13.88 -2.21 -69.74
CA GLY A 243 -13.01 -1.38 -70.53
C GLY A 243 -12.76 -1.96 -71.93
N PRO A 244 -11.94 -1.31 -72.81
CA PRO A 244 -11.58 -1.82 -74.09
C PRO A 244 -10.81 -3.14 -74.00
N GLU A 245 -11.13 -4.11 -74.84
CA GLU A 245 -10.59 -5.49 -74.80
C GLU A 245 -9.05 -5.53 -74.89
N SER A 246 -8.45 -4.61 -75.63
CA SER A 246 -7.00 -4.45 -75.74
C SER A 246 -6.30 -4.01 -74.48
N GLN A 247 -7.03 -3.37 -73.54
CA GLN A 247 -6.49 -2.91 -72.28
C GLN A 247 -6.80 -3.88 -71.14
N ILE A 248 -7.91 -4.62 -71.20
CA ILE A 248 -8.26 -5.67 -70.25
C ILE A 248 -7.18 -6.76 -70.18
N ASN A 249 -6.60 -7.13 -71.31
CA ASN A 249 -5.53 -8.13 -71.40
C ASN A 249 -4.19 -7.68 -70.76
N ASN A 250 -4.05 -6.41 -70.43
CA ASN A 250 -2.86 -5.84 -69.75
C ASN A 250 -3.12 -5.43 -68.24
N ILE A 251 -4.15 -5.95 -67.66
CA ILE A 251 -4.56 -5.57 -66.27
C ILE A 251 -3.41 -5.73 -65.25
N SER A 252 -2.61 -6.78 -65.35
CA SER A 252 -1.43 -6.98 -64.51
C SER A 252 -0.41 -5.84 -64.58
N ASN A 253 -0.31 -5.17 -65.73
CA ASN A 253 0.57 -4.01 -65.88
C ASN A 253 -0.10 -2.69 -65.53
N ILE A 254 -1.41 -2.59 -65.65
CA ILE A 254 -2.17 -1.36 -65.34
C ILE A 254 -2.42 -1.20 -63.85
N ALA A 255 -2.75 -2.28 -63.16
CA ALA A 255 -3.04 -2.24 -61.71
C ALA A 255 -1.78 -2.38 -60.82
N GLY A 256 -0.61 -2.69 -61.42
CA GLY A 256 0.60 -2.95 -60.65
C GLY A 256 0.49 -4.16 -59.70
N THR A 257 -0.56 -4.98 -59.91
CA THR A 257 -0.84 -6.17 -59.08
C THR A 257 -0.67 -7.44 -59.93
N PRO A 258 0.09 -8.43 -59.43
CA PRO A 258 0.11 -9.75 -60.09
C PRO A 258 -1.29 -10.37 -60.04
N ILE A 259 -1.74 -10.92 -61.18
CA ILE A 259 -3.05 -11.60 -61.31
C ILE A 259 -3.03 -13.01 -60.66
N SER A 260 -1.92 -13.41 -60.11
CA SER A 260 -1.74 -14.74 -59.49
C SER A 260 -1.35 -14.63 -58.03
N SER A 261 -1.76 -15.62 -57.27
CA SER A 261 -1.32 -15.76 -55.90
C SER A 261 0.20 -15.91 -55.83
N TYR A 262 0.82 -15.24 -54.86
CA TYR A 262 2.27 -15.34 -54.64
C TYR A 262 2.61 -15.33 -53.17
N ALA A 263 3.76 -15.91 -52.83
CA ALA A 263 4.31 -15.89 -51.51
C ALA A 263 5.68 -15.21 -51.49
N VAL A 264 5.91 -14.40 -50.49
CA VAL A 264 7.20 -13.73 -50.28
C VAL A 264 7.73 -14.13 -48.91
N GLY A 265 8.92 -14.73 -48.89
CA GLY A 265 9.67 -14.96 -47.64
C GLY A 265 10.85 -14.01 -47.58
N SER A 266 11.06 -13.38 -46.42
CA SER A 266 12.19 -12.50 -46.15
C SER A 266 12.81 -12.77 -44.82
N LEU A 267 14.14 -12.64 -44.74
CA LEU A 267 14.89 -12.66 -43.47
C LEU A 267 16.02 -11.65 -43.61
N GLY A 268 16.14 -10.77 -42.64
CA GLY A 268 17.12 -9.70 -42.67
C GLY A 268 17.50 -9.18 -41.29
N VAL A 269 18.57 -8.42 -41.26
CA VAL A 269 18.99 -7.64 -40.07
C VAL A 269 18.70 -6.17 -40.33
N GLN A 270 17.98 -5.55 -39.46
CA GLN A 270 17.64 -4.13 -39.52
C GLN A 270 18.43 -3.37 -38.48
N LEU A 271 19.24 -2.41 -38.91
CA LEU A 271 19.92 -1.41 -38.07
C LEU A 271 19.12 -0.11 -38.13
N ASN A 272 18.74 0.42 -36.97
CA ASN A 272 18.17 1.75 -36.83
C ASN A 272 19.14 2.62 -36.03
N LEU A 273 19.65 3.69 -36.64
CA LEU A 273 20.57 4.65 -36.01
C LEU A 273 19.97 6.05 -36.11
N PRO A 274 19.47 6.60 -34.99
CA PRO A 274 18.96 7.97 -34.96
C PRO A 274 20.12 8.96 -35.04
N ILE A 275 20.23 9.70 -36.15
CA ILE A 275 21.32 10.67 -36.37
C ILE A 275 20.99 12.03 -35.72
N TYR A 276 19.75 12.49 -35.88
CA TYR A 276 19.26 13.74 -35.35
C TYR A 276 17.76 13.70 -35.06
N SER A 277 17.36 14.05 -33.84
CA SER A 277 15.97 14.00 -33.36
C SER A 277 15.45 15.36 -32.90
N GLY A 278 15.96 16.47 -33.51
CA GLY A 278 15.49 17.82 -33.17
C GLY A 278 15.72 18.24 -31.71
N GLY A 279 16.67 17.65 -31.00
CA GLY A 279 16.93 17.92 -29.58
C GLY A 279 16.00 17.17 -28.61
N GLY A 280 14.99 16.43 -29.11
CA GLY A 280 14.00 15.74 -28.28
C GLY A 280 14.62 14.71 -27.33
N VAL A 281 15.56 13.89 -27.79
CA VAL A 281 16.25 12.90 -26.94
C VAL A 281 17.07 13.59 -25.85
N SER A 282 17.78 14.67 -26.13
CA SER A 282 18.53 15.42 -25.12
C SER A 282 17.62 16.01 -24.03
N ALA A 283 16.44 16.49 -24.41
CA ALA A 283 15.43 16.97 -23.47
C ALA A 283 14.88 15.82 -22.60
N GLN A 284 14.62 14.64 -23.18
CA GLN A 284 14.22 13.44 -22.44
C GLN A 284 15.29 13.00 -21.44
N VAL A 285 16.57 13.00 -21.82
CA VAL A 285 17.68 12.73 -20.90
C VAL A 285 17.72 13.75 -19.77
N GLY A 286 17.54 15.04 -20.06
CA GLY A 286 17.43 16.10 -19.03
C GLY A 286 16.29 15.85 -18.06
N GLN A 287 15.12 15.50 -18.57
CA GLN A 287 13.96 15.14 -17.76
C GLN A 287 14.22 13.91 -16.88
N ALA A 288 14.79 12.86 -17.44
CA ALA A 288 15.11 11.63 -16.70
C ALA A 288 16.14 11.89 -15.59
N LYS A 289 17.17 12.69 -15.86
CA LYS A 289 18.16 13.11 -14.83
C LYS A 289 17.51 13.92 -13.71
N ALA A 290 16.58 14.82 -14.02
CA ALA A 290 15.85 15.57 -12.99
C ALA A 290 15.00 14.63 -12.11
N LYS A 291 14.34 13.61 -12.70
CA LYS A 291 13.61 12.58 -11.96
C LYS A 291 14.52 11.72 -11.08
N TYR A 292 15.71 11.36 -11.57
CA TYR A 292 16.72 10.66 -10.78
C TYR A 292 17.16 11.48 -9.57
N GLN A 293 17.45 12.78 -9.75
CA GLN A 293 17.77 13.68 -8.64
C GLN A 293 16.62 13.80 -7.63
N ALA A 294 15.37 13.87 -8.10
CA ALA A 294 14.21 13.86 -7.22
C ALA A 294 14.11 12.56 -6.41
N ALA A 295 14.35 11.39 -7.04
CA ALA A 295 14.38 10.11 -6.36
C ALA A 295 15.52 10.02 -5.33
N GLN A 296 16.68 10.62 -5.61
CA GLN A 296 17.78 10.72 -4.67
C GLN A 296 17.41 11.53 -3.42
N GLN A 297 16.77 12.69 -3.61
CA GLN A 297 16.28 13.49 -2.47
C GLN A 297 15.16 12.78 -1.70
N GLN A 298 14.34 12.00 -2.40
CA GLN A 298 13.31 11.17 -1.75
C GLN A 298 13.93 10.10 -0.85
N LEU A 299 15.01 9.41 -1.29
CA LEU A 299 15.74 8.47 -0.45
C LEU A 299 16.27 9.14 0.81
N VAL A 300 16.93 10.29 0.68
CA VAL A 300 17.45 11.06 1.84
C VAL A 300 16.30 11.47 2.79
N SER A 301 15.14 11.85 2.24
CA SER A 301 13.97 12.18 3.05
C SER A 301 13.46 10.97 3.84
N VAL A 302 13.39 9.79 3.21
CA VAL A 302 12.97 8.54 3.86
C VAL A 302 13.97 8.13 4.95
N GLU A 303 15.26 8.24 4.70
CA GLU A 303 16.32 7.98 5.70
C GLU A 303 16.15 8.85 6.95
N ARG A 304 16.00 10.17 6.76
CA ARG A 304 15.80 11.13 7.87
C ARG A 304 14.50 10.86 8.65
N THR A 305 13.41 10.60 7.94
CA THR A 305 12.13 10.28 8.58
C THR A 305 12.22 8.97 9.36
N THR A 306 12.92 7.97 8.83
CA THR A 306 13.16 6.71 9.53
C THR A 306 13.99 6.90 10.78
N ASP A 307 15.07 7.69 10.72
CA ASP A 307 15.88 8.01 11.89
C ASP A 307 15.06 8.71 12.98
N GLN A 308 14.26 9.71 12.63
CA GLN A 308 13.35 10.40 13.57
C GLN A 308 12.35 9.43 14.19
N ASN A 309 11.75 8.54 13.39
CA ASN A 309 10.79 7.56 13.88
C ASN A 309 11.43 6.57 14.85
N VAL A 310 12.65 6.10 14.57
CA VAL A 310 13.41 5.21 15.46
C VAL A 310 13.69 5.90 16.80
N GLN A 311 14.18 7.14 16.75
CA GLN A 311 14.44 7.91 17.98
C GLN A 311 13.16 8.10 18.79
N ASN A 312 12.08 8.54 18.16
CA ASN A 312 10.80 8.74 18.83
C ASN A 312 10.27 7.44 19.46
N THR A 313 10.27 6.34 18.73
CA THR A 313 9.80 5.04 19.21
C THR A 313 10.66 4.53 20.35
N TYR A 314 11.99 4.69 20.26
CA TYR A 314 12.91 4.31 21.35
C TYR A 314 12.56 5.05 22.67
N TRP A 315 12.37 6.36 22.60
CA TRP A 315 12.01 7.16 23.76
C TRP A 315 10.59 6.85 24.25
N GLN A 316 9.65 6.56 23.37
CA GLN A 316 8.31 6.13 23.77
C GLN A 316 8.33 4.83 24.57
N VAL A 317 9.11 3.82 24.16
CA VAL A 317 9.25 2.58 24.92
C VAL A 317 9.91 2.83 26.28
N GLN A 318 11.01 3.59 26.30
CA GLN A 318 11.71 3.90 27.56
C GLN A 318 10.83 4.68 28.54
N ASN A 319 10.13 5.71 28.04
CA ASN A 319 9.20 6.50 28.85
C ASN A 319 7.99 5.68 29.29
N GLY A 320 7.47 4.79 28.41
CA GLY A 320 6.36 3.91 28.70
C GLY A 320 6.62 3.04 29.94
N VAL A 321 7.80 2.42 30.03
CA VAL A 321 8.21 1.65 31.21
C VAL A 321 8.21 2.52 32.50
N SER A 322 8.71 3.75 32.38
CA SER A 322 8.75 4.70 33.52
C SER A 322 7.34 5.15 33.94
N ILE A 323 6.46 5.40 32.97
CA ILE A 323 5.06 5.76 33.21
C ILE A 323 4.33 4.62 33.93
N VAL A 324 4.49 3.36 33.48
CA VAL A 324 3.85 2.22 34.18
C VAL A 324 4.29 2.11 35.64
N LYS A 325 5.58 2.27 35.94
CA LYS A 325 6.09 2.28 37.31
C LYS A 325 5.49 3.42 38.15
N ALA A 326 5.39 4.62 37.56
CA ALA A 326 4.77 5.76 38.20
C ALA A 326 3.28 5.54 38.47
N GLN A 327 2.53 4.96 37.51
CA GLN A 327 1.11 4.63 37.67
C GLN A 327 0.88 3.55 38.74
N GLN A 328 1.72 2.52 38.81
CA GLN A 328 1.68 1.52 39.90
C GLN A 328 1.84 2.17 41.28
N THR A 329 2.75 3.12 41.39
CA THR A 329 2.94 3.88 42.66
C THR A 329 1.74 4.77 42.96
N ALA A 330 1.20 5.46 41.94
CA ALA A 330 0.02 6.30 42.09
C ALA A 330 -1.22 5.47 42.47
N LEU A 331 -1.40 4.29 41.91
CA LEU A 331 -2.47 3.36 42.29
C LEU A 331 -2.38 2.96 43.78
N LYS A 332 -1.17 2.61 44.26
CA LYS A 332 -0.95 2.28 45.67
C LYS A 332 -1.32 3.46 46.58
N SER A 333 -0.94 4.68 46.21
CA SER A 333 -1.26 5.89 46.95
C SER A 333 -2.75 6.23 46.91
N ALA A 334 -3.41 6.06 45.78
CA ALA A 334 -4.85 6.27 45.61
C ALA A 334 -5.65 5.29 46.48
N LYS A 335 -5.23 4.00 46.50
CA LYS A 335 -5.84 3.00 47.38
C LYS A 335 -5.72 3.36 48.84
N SER A 336 -4.53 3.74 49.31
CA SER A 336 -4.31 4.15 50.70
C SER A 336 -5.16 5.37 51.06
N LYS A 337 -5.32 6.32 50.14
CA LYS A 337 -6.20 7.49 50.33
C LYS A 337 -7.66 7.06 50.42
N LEU A 338 -8.13 6.18 49.52
CA LEU A 338 -9.51 5.67 49.55
C LEU A 338 -9.81 4.97 50.90
N ASP A 339 -8.93 4.08 51.36
CA ASP A 339 -9.07 3.37 52.65
C ASP A 339 -9.17 4.37 53.81
N SER A 340 -8.37 5.44 53.81
CA SER A 340 -8.39 6.49 54.80
C SER A 340 -9.65 7.34 54.77
N ASP A 341 -10.11 7.75 53.59
CA ASP A 341 -11.32 8.55 53.40
C ASP A 341 -12.58 7.73 53.76
N GLN A 342 -12.57 6.43 53.48
CA GLN A 342 -13.66 5.52 53.84
C GLN A 342 -13.78 5.39 55.37
N LEU A 343 -12.66 5.23 56.07
CA LEU A 343 -12.63 5.20 57.54
C LEU A 343 -13.07 6.56 58.12
N GLY A 344 -12.52 7.66 57.56
CA GLY A 344 -12.87 9.03 58.01
C GLY A 344 -14.36 9.35 57.81
N TYR A 345 -14.98 8.85 56.74
CA TYR A 345 -16.43 8.97 56.53
C TYR A 345 -17.24 8.17 57.55
N GLN A 346 -16.80 6.95 57.88
CA GLN A 346 -17.48 6.12 58.89
C GLN A 346 -17.48 6.75 60.26
N VAL A 347 -16.40 7.47 60.66
CA VAL A 347 -16.28 8.13 61.96
C VAL A 347 -16.74 9.60 61.94
N GLY A 348 -17.27 10.10 60.81
CA GLY A 348 -17.86 11.43 60.65
C GLY A 348 -16.88 12.59 60.51
N VAL A 349 -15.58 12.33 60.27
CA VAL A 349 -14.55 13.38 60.06
C VAL A 349 -14.28 13.71 58.61
N ARG A 350 -14.86 12.97 57.65
CA ARG A 350 -14.85 13.20 56.20
C ARG A 350 -16.28 13.28 55.67
N ASN A 351 -16.47 14.04 54.61
CA ASN A 351 -17.77 14.16 53.96
C ASN A 351 -17.92 13.16 52.82
N SER A 352 -19.14 13.02 52.30
CA SER A 352 -19.46 12.12 51.20
C SER A 352 -18.74 12.48 49.90
N VAL A 353 -18.50 13.77 49.65
CA VAL A 353 -17.83 14.28 48.44
C VAL A 353 -16.36 13.85 48.41
N ASP A 354 -15.66 13.90 49.56
CA ASP A 354 -14.27 13.43 49.66
C ASP A 354 -14.18 11.93 49.36
N LEU A 355 -15.11 11.12 49.85
CA LEU A 355 -15.17 9.69 49.59
C LEU A 355 -15.43 9.40 48.11
N VAL A 356 -16.41 10.09 47.47
CA VAL A 356 -16.67 9.96 46.03
C VAL A 356 -15.46 10.31 45.19
N ASN A 357 -14.78 11.41 45.53
CA ASN A 357 -13.58 11.85 44.77
C ASN A 357 -12.42 10.85 44.94
N SER A 358 -12.25 10.23 46.09
CA SER A 358 -11.24 9.18 46.26
C SER A 358 -11.60 7.87 45.56
N GLN A 359 -12.90 7.49 45.50
CA GLN A 359 -13.38 6.35 44.73
C GLN A 359 -13.17 6.54 43.24
N LYS A 360 -13.48 7.74 42.66
CA LYS A 360 -13.24 8.05 41.27
C LYS A 360 -11.76 8.08 40.88
N LYS A 361 -10.89 8.37 41.84
CA LYS A 361 -9.44 8.47 41.60
C LYS A 361 -8.73 7.13 41.70
N TYR A 362 -9.25 6.18 42.45
CA TYR A 362 -8.79 4.80 42.55
C TYR A 362 -9.37 3.93 41.43
#